data_fca2f0a031e546cc9b90e44ec77801dc
#
_entry.id   fca2f0a031e546cc9b90e44ec77801dc
#
_cell.length_a   1.000
_cell.length_b   1.000
_cell.length_c   1.000
_cell.angle_alpha   90.00
_cell.angle_beta   90.00
_cell.angle_gamma   90.00
#
_symmetry.space_group_name_H-M   'P 1'
#
loop_
_entity.id
_entity.type
_entity.pdbx_description
1 polymer ?
#
loop_
_entity_poly.entity_id
_entity_poly.type
_entity_poly.pdbx_seq_one_letter_code
_entity_poly.pdbx_strand_id
1 'polypeptide(L)'
;RCPGLFTDFLSSAAARAVSETELNLRYGLRLQEGSYLPAIFRLCSRNYDHMGKALSLLEQRLDMLLTRFLPQEVFSCYHTEDLCLYLLLNFPAPLQTAVRRSLRNLQYELCCGILVFPETALTPAIGPLATSLSALRGAWSATQQLSLQSLIPSPGGVSEAGSVPLTRLSVLPCWTAFQQELYAAASALDAGR
;
A
#
# COMPACT_ATOMS: atom_id res chain seq x y z
N ARG A 1 -14.14 -5.21 -2.62
CA ARG A 1 -13.86 -3.81 -2.23
C ARG A 1 -14.52 -3.49 -0.90
N CYS A 2 -13.83 -2.83 0.02
CA CYS A 2 -14.32 -2.57 1.37
C CYS A 2 -13.96 -1.14 1.82
N PRO A 3 -14.52 -0.09 1.20
CA PRO A 3 -14.16 1.30 1.54
C PRO A 3 -14.34 1.59 3.03
N GLY A 4 -15.48 1.25 3.63
CA GLY A 4 -15.78 1.55 5.04
C GLY A 4 -14.77 0.98 6.04
N LEU A 5 -14.09 -0.13 5.74
CA LEU A 5 -13.03 -0.63 6.61
C LEU A 5 -11.86 0.35 6.69
N PHE A 6 -11.47 0.93 5.55
CA PHE A 6 -10.31 1.83 5.48
C PHE A 6 -10.66 3.24 5.98
N THR A 7 -11.82 3.78 5.61
CA THR A 7 -12.24 5.13 5.98
C THR A 7 -12.76 5.22 7.42
N ASP A 8 -13.64 4.32 7.83
CA ASP A 8 -14.35 4.42 9.11
C ASP A 8 -13.60 3.74 10.25
N PHE A 9 -12.98 2.58 9.99
CA PHE A 9 -12.34 1.81 11.05
C PHE A 9 -10.84 2.08 11.17
N LEU A 10 -10.07 1.97 10.08
CA LEU A 10 -8.62 2.10 10.14
C LEU A 10 -8.16 3.55 10.27
N SER A 11 -8.86 4.49 9.67
CA SER A 11 -8.52 5.92 9.69
C SER A 11 -9.17 6.68 10.84
N SER A 12 -10.12 6.06 11.57
CA SER A 12 -10.81 6.71 12.70
C SER A 12 -9.92 6.81 13.93
N ALA A 13 -9.86 7.99 14.54
CA ALA A 13 -9.18 8.21 15.82
C ALA A 13 -9.93 7.60 17.02
N ALA A 14 -11.21 7.20 16.88
CA ALA A 14 -12.02 6.67 17.95
C ALA A 14 -11.56 5.26 18.34
N ALA A 15 -10.92 5.15 19.50
CA ALA A 15 -10.41 3.89 20.05
C ALA A 15 -11.54 3.07 20.68
N ARG A 16 -12.46 2.48 19.89
CA ARG A 16 -13.41 1.49 20.39
C ARG A 16 -12.80 0.10 20.17
N ALA A 17 -12.83 -0.73 21.20
CA ALA A 17 -12.50 -2.15 21.06
C ALA A 17 -13.58 -2.78 20.18
N VAL A 18 -13.20 -3.32 19.04
CA VAL A 18 -14.08 -3.96 18.05
C VAL A 18 -13.53 -5.35 17.80
N SER A 19 -14.39 -6.35 17.67
CA SER A 19 -14.00 -7.72 17.33
C SER A 19 -14.03 -7.95 15.82
N GLU A 20 -13.33 -9.00 15.35
CA GLU A 20 -13.41 -9.46 13.97
C GLU A 20 -14.85 -9.77 13.56
N THR A 21 -15.62 -10.38 14.45
CA THR A 21 -17.04 -10.71 14.22
C THR A 21 -17.88 -9.45 13.95
N GLU A 22 -17.64 -8.39 14.72
CA GLU A 22 -18.34 -7.11 14.54
C GLU A 22 -17.97 -6.45 13.21
N LEU A 23 -16.67 -6.46 12.84
CA LEU A 23 -16.22 -5.93 11.54
C LEU A 23 -16.75 -6.76 10.38
N ASN A 24 -16.77 -8.09 10.51
CA ASN A 24 -17.30 -8.99 9.50
C ASN A 24 -18.80 -8.72 9.25
N LEU A 25 -19.56 -8.52 10.32
CA LEU A 25 -20.99 -8.21 10.21
C LEU A 25 -21.21 -6.81 9.59
N ARG A 26 -20.46 -5.83 10.05
CA ARG A 26 -20.63 -4.42 9.64
C ARG A 26 -20.21 -4.16 8.20
N TYR A 27 -19.13 -4.79 7.73
CA TYR A 27 -18.54 -4.51 6.42
C TYR A 27 -18.63 -5.69 5.44
N GLY A 28 -19.30 -6.79 5.81
CA GLY A 28 -19.42 -7.97 4.97
C GLY A 28 -18.08 -8.69 4.71
N LEU A 29 -17.17 -8.69 5.70
CA LEU A 29 -15.84 -9.24 5.59
C LEU A 29 -15.80 -10.71 6.04
N ARG A 30 -14.62 -11.32 5.91
CA ARG A 30 -14.30 -12.66 6.40
C ARG A 30 -12.99 -12.66 7.18
N LEU A 31 -12.80 -11.63 8.02
CA LEU A 31 -11.65 -11.58 8.91
C LEU A 31 -11.72 -12.73 9.90
N GLN A 32 -10.57 -13.32 10.16
CA GLN A 32 -10.38 -14.38 11.15
C GLN A 32 -9.28 -13.96 12.13
N GLU A 33 -9.30 -14.54 13.30
CA GLU A 33 -8.23 -14.35 14.26
C GLU A 33 -6.89 -14.78 13.64
N GLY A 34 -5.89 -13.89 13.71
CA GLY A 34 -4.60 -14.14 13.07
C GLY A 34 -3.76 -12.89 12.88
N SER A 35 -2.98 -12.90 11.82
CA SER A 35 -2.08 -11.81 11.46
C SER A 35 -2.71 -10.91 10.39
N TYR A 36 -2.34 -9.64 10.47
CA TYR A 36 -2.79 -8.61 9.52
C TYR A 36 -1.57 -7.92 8.90
N LEU A 37 -1.60 -7.71 7.60
CA LEU A 37 -0.55 -7.02 6.88
C LEU A 37 -1.15 -5.92 6.00
N PRO A 38 -1.05 -4.65 6.40
CA PRO A 38 -1.49 -3.52 5.58
C PRO A 38 -0.44 -3.17 4.53
N ALA A 39 -0.89 -2.76 3.36
CA ALA A 39 -0.05 -2.22 2.31
C ALA A 39 -0.75 -1.08 1.58
N ILE A 40 0.02 -0.11 1.11
CA ILE A 40 -0.45 1.02 0.29
C ILE A 40 0.42 1.08 -0.96
N PHE A 41 -0.22 1.11 -2.11
CA PHE A 41 0.44 1.33 -3.39
C PHE A 41 0.01 2.69 -3.91
N ARG A 42 0.94 3.65 -3.91
CA ARG A 42 0.68 5.01 -4.37
C ARG A 42 1.07 5.16 -5.83
N LEU A 43 0.13 5.66 -6.62
CA LEU A 43 0.36 5.98 -8.01
C LEU A 43 0.92 7.40 -8.12
N CYS A 44 2.00 7.55 -8.83
CA CYS A 44 2.65 8.82 -9.12
C CYS A 44 2.83 8.97 -10.62
N SER A 45 2.47 10.12 -11.20
CA SER A 45 2.66 10.40 -12.61
C SER A 45 2.83 11.89 -12.82
N ARG A 46 3.62 12.26 -13.83
CA ARG A 46 3.67 13.63 -14.34
C ARG A 46 2.48 13.99 -15.22
N ASN A 47 1.83 12.98 -15.78
CA ASN A 47 0.67 13.16 -16.64
C ASN A 47 -0.61 12.74 -15.89
N TYR A 48 -1.40 13.72 -15.49
CA TYR A 48 -2.66 13.51 -14.77
C TYR A 48 -3.68 12.70 -15.58
N ASP A 49 -3.70 12.82 -16.92
CA ASP A 49 -4.62 12.09 -17.77
C ASP A 49 -4.40 10.58 -17.73
N HIS A 50 -3.18 10.15 -17.40
CA HIS A 50 -2.85 8.74 -17.27
C HIS A 50 -3.23 8.15 -15.90
N MET A 51 -3.32 8.97 -14.85
CA MET A 51 -3.52 8.49 -13.48
C MET A 51 -4.83 7.71 -13.31
N GLY A 52 -5.95 8.25 -13.81
CA GLY A 52 -7.24 7.58 -13.72
C GLY A 52 -7.28 6.26 -14.49
N LYS A 53 -6.67 6.22 -15.67
CA LYS A 53 -6.57 5.00 -16.50
C LYS A 53 -5.67 3.96 -15.84
N ALA A 54 -4.54 4.40 -15.29
CA ALA A 54 -3.60 3.54 -14.58
C ALA A 54 -4.24 2.93 -13.32
N LEU A 55 -4.97 3.72 -12.54
CA LEU A 55 -5.69 3.24 -11.36
C LEU A 55 -6.77 2.22 -11.73
N SER A 56 -7.55 2.50 -12.79
CA SER A 56 -8.55 1.55 -13.30
C SER A 56 -7.93 0.24 -13.77
N LEU A 57 -6.77 0.29 -14.42
CA LEU A 57 -6.04 -0.92 -14.82
C LEU A 57 -5.54 -1.71 -13.62
N LEU A 58 -5.02 -1.02 -12.59
CA LEU A 58 -4.61 -1.66 -11.34
C LEU A 58 -5.77 -2.40 -10.69
N GLU A 59 -6.92 -1.74 -10.56
CA GLU A 59 -8.13 -2.35 -10.00
C GLU A 59 -8.58 -3.59 -10.77
N GLN A 60 -8.63 -3.52 -12.09
CA GLN A 60 -9.05 -4.64 -12.93
C GLN A 60 -8.11 -5.86 -12.79
N ARG A 61 -6.82 -5.61 -12.64
CA ARG A 61 -5.83 -6.68 -12.49
C ARG A 61 -5.74 -7.21 -11.08
N LEU A 62 -6.05 -6.40 -10.09
CA LEU A 62 -5.78 -6.73 -8.69
C LEU A 62 -6.50 -8.01 -8.25
N ASP A 63 -7.79 -8.16 -8.53
CA ASP A 63 -8.56 -9.35 -8.14
C ASP A 63 -7.96 -10.63 -8.74
N MET A 64 -7.56 -10.59 -10.01
CA MET A 64 -6.89 -11.71 -10.67
C MET A 64 -5.54 -12.03 -10.03
N LEU A 65 -4.74 -11.00 -9.73
CA LEU A 65 -3.41 -11.16 -9.13
C LEU A 65 -3.50 -11.64 -7.68
N LEU A 66 -4.45 -11.13 -6.90
CA LEU A 66 -4.70 -11.61 -5.54
C LEU A 66 -5.08 -13.10 -5.56
N THR A 67 -6.00 -13.50 -6.43
CA THR A 67 -6.40 -14.91 -6.59
C THR A 67 -5.24 -15.79 -7.05
N ARG A 68 -4.35 -15.28 -7.90
CA ARG A 68 -3.21 -16.03 -8.45
C ARG A 68 -2.08 -16.23 -7.44
N PHE A 69 -1.80 -15.22 -6.62
CA PHE A 69 -0.59 -15.22 -5.77
C PHE A 69 -0.86 -15.53 -4.31
N LEU A 70 -2.06 -15.22 -3.79
CA LEU A 70 -2.35 -15.48 -2.39
C LEU A 70 -2.82 -16.92 -2.15
N PRO A 71 -2.38 -17.56 -1.05
CA PRO A 71 -2.98 -18.80 -0.57
C PRO A 71 -4.49 -18.63 -0.32
N GLN A 72 -5.26 -19.73 -0.46
CA GLN A 72 -6.72 -19.69 -0.30
C GLN A 72 -7.20 -19.28 1.10
N GLU A 73 -6.37 -19.54 2.11
CA GLU A 73 -6.65 -19.19 3.51
C GLU A 73 -6.40 -17.71 3.82
N VAL A 74 -5.87 -16.95 2.87
CA VAL A 74 -5.63 -15.52 3.04
C VAL A 74 -6.86 -14.74 2.61
N PHE A 75 -7.46 -14.04 3.55
CA PHE A 75 -8.46 -13.05 3.22
C PHE A 75 -7.77 -11.75 2.79
N SER A 76 -8.27 -11.17 1.71
CA SER A 76 -7.80 -9.88 1.21
C SER A 76 -8.96 -8.93 1.00
N CYS A 77 -8.78 -7.68 1.38
CA CYS A 77 -9.68 -6.62 1.00
C CYS A 77 -8.90 -5.37 0.59
N TYR A 78 -9.48 -4.58 -0.30
CA TYR A 78 -8.85 -3.39 -0.82
C TYR A 78 -9.84 -2.25 -1.07
N HIS A 79 -9.28 -1.06 -1.19
CA HIS A 79 -9.96 0.17 -1.56
C HIS A 79 -9.03 1.06 -2.37
N THR A 80 -9.58 1.84 -3.28
CA THR A 80 -8.84 2.82 -4.07
C THR A 80 -9.41 4.20 -3.83
N GLU A 81 -8.56 5.13 -3.43
CA GLU A 81 -8.89 6.52 -3.15
C GLU A 81 -7.62 7.37 -3.28
N ASP A 82 -7.74 8.61 -3.72
CA ASP A 82 -6.64 9.58 -3.82
C ASP A 82 -5.36 9.04 -4.47
N LEU A 83 -5.51 8.34 -5.59
CA LEU A 83 -4.41 7.71 -6.34
C LEU A 83 -3.64 6.65 -5.55
N CYS A 84 -4.23 6.14 -4.49
CA CYS A 84 -3.71 5.05 -3.69
C CYS A 84 -4.59 3.81 -3.81
N LEU A 85 -3.94 2.68 -3.89
CA LEU A 85 -4.54 1.37 -3.67
C LEU A 85 -4.18 0.93 -2.25
N TYR A 86 -5.18 0.88 -1.39
CA TYR A 86 -5.09 0.37 -0.03
C TYR A 86 -5.40 -1.12 -0.03
N LEU A 87 -4.54 -1.92 0.57
CA LEU A 87 -4.69 -3.38 0.67
C LEU A 87 -4.50 -3.83 2.11
N LEU A 88 -5.40 -4.68 2.57
CA LEU A 88 -5.26 -5.39 3.84
C LEU A 88 -5.31 -6.89 3.58
N LEU A 89 -4.31 -7.60 4.08
CA LEU A 89 -4.25 -9.06 4.10
C LEU A 89 -4.45 -9.54 5.53
N ASN A 90 -5.34 -10.54 5.71
CA ASN A 90 -5.54 -11.22 6.99
C ASN A 90 -5.34 -12.73 6.79
N PHE A 91 -4.54 -13.35 7.65
CA PHE A 91 -4.11 -14.74 7.47
C PHE A 91 -3.65 -15.38 8.79
N PRO A 92 -3.70 -16.71 8.88
CA PRO A 92 -3.12 -17.46 10.00
C PRO A 92 -1.61 -17.26 10.11
N ALA A 93 -1.09 -17.14 11.33
CA ALA A 93 0.33 -16.87 11.60
C ALA A 93 1.32 -17.78 10.84
N PRO A 94 1.10 -19.09 10.64
CA PRO A 94 2.02 -19.97 9.88
C PRO A 94 2.22 -19.54 8.44
N LEU A 95 1.28 -18.83 7.83
CA LEU A 95 1.35 -18.39 6.44
C LEU A 95 2.18 -17.12 6.20
N GLN A 96 2.72 -16.50 7.26
CA GLN A 96 3.43 -15.22 7.17
C GLN A 96 4.51 -15.20 6.07
N THR A 97 5.35 -16.21 5.98
CA THR A 97 6.43 -16.28 4.98
C THR A 97 5.88 -16.41 3.56
N ALA A 98 4.84 -17.24 3.39
CA ALA A 98 4.18 -17.42 2.09
C ALA A 98 3.51 -16.12 1.63
N VAL A 99 2.78 -15.45 2.53
CA VAL A 99 2.11 -14.16 2.25
C VAL A 99 3.11 -13.08 1.88
N ARG A 100 4.23 -12.97 2.58
CA ARG A 100 5.30 -12.00 2.23
C ARG A 100 5.88 -12.27 0.84
N ARG A 101 6.08 -13.53 0.46
CA ARG A 101 6.54 -13.91 -0.89
C ARG A 101 5.49 -13.52 -1.94
N SER A 102 4.24 -13.87 -1.69
CA SER A 102 3.12 -13.55 -2.58
C SER A 102 2.95 -12.04 -2.77
N LEU A 103 3.10 -11.25 -1.71
CA LEU A 103 3.01 -9.80 -1.78
C LEU A 103 4.14 -9.19 -2.62
N ARG A 104 5.36 -9.76 -2.59
CA ARG A 104 6.45 -9.33 -3.47
C ARG A 104 6.14 -9.60 -4.95
N ASN A 105 5.58 -10.78 -5.25
CA ASN A 105 5.18 -11.13 -6.61
C ASN A 105 4.05 -10.21 -7.09
N LEU A 106 3.05 -9.96 -6.23
CA LEU A 106 1.97 -9.02 -6.48
C LEU A 106 2.50 -7.62 -6.78
N GLN A 107 3.40 -7.11 -5.93
CA GLN A 107 4.06 -5.81 -6.11
C GLN A 107 4.77 -5.73 -7.46
N TYR A 108 5.55 -6.74 -7.82
CA TYR A 108 6.27 -6.80 -9.08
C TYR A 108 5.31 -6.72 -10.28
N GLU A 109 4.26 -7.54 -10.29
CA GLU A 109 3.26 -7.59 -11.36
C GLU A 109 2.46 -6.27 -11.48
N LEU A 110 2.11 -5.65 -10.36
CA LEU A 110 1.44 -4.34 -10.35
C LEU A 110 2.36 -3.25 -10.92
N CYS A 111 3.63 -3.22 -10.51
CA CYS A 111 4.61 -2.28 -11.03
C CYS A 111 4.83 -2.48 -12.53
N CYS A 112 5.01 -3.72 -12.99
CA CYS A 112 5.14 -4.02 -14.43
C CYS A 112 3.88 -3.61 -15.22
N GLY A 113 2.70 -3.79 -14.64
CA GLY A 113 1.44 -3.42 -15.28
C GLY A 113 1.29 -1.92 -15.51
N ILE A 114 1.93 -1.09 -14.70
CA ILE A 114 1.88 0.38 -14.82
C ILE A 114 2.87 0.92 -15.88
N LEU A 115 3.89 0.14 -16.25
CA LEU A 115 4.90 0.57 -17.24
C LEU A 115 4.32 0.89 -18.61
N VAL A 116 3.09 0.49 -18.91
CA VAL A 116 2.39 0.87 -20.16
C VAL A 116 2.01 2.36 -20.19
N PHE A 117 2.02 3.04 -19.03
CA PHE A 117 1.77 4.46 -18.93
C PHE A 117 3.11 5.21 -18.78
N PRO A 118 3.52 6.01 -19.76
CA PRO A 118 4.75 6.80 -19.67
C PRO A 118 4.74 7.71 -18.44
N GLU A 119 5.89 7.88 -17.82
CA GLU A 119 6.09 8.77 -16.67
C GLU A 119 5.20 8.45 -15.44
N THR A 120 4.70 7.21 -15.38
CA THR A 120 3.88 6.74 -14.26
C THR A 120 4.64 5.68 -13.46
N ALA A 121 4.62 5.80 -12.16
CA ALA A 121 5.25 4.86 -11.23
C ALA A 121 4.29 4.46 -10.12
N LEU A 122 4.48 3.26 -9.59
CA LEU A 122 3.77 2.75 -8.43
C LEU A 122 4.75 2.61 -7.27
N THR A 123 4.50 3.30 -6.18
CA THR A 123 5.35 3.26 -4.99
C THR A 123 4.66 2.43 -3.90
N PRO A 124 5.20 1.28 -3.53
CA PRO A 124 4.66 0.44 -2.48
C PRO A 124 5.13 0.89 -1.09
N ALA A 125 4.22 0.90 -0.13
CA ALA A 125 4.51 0.98 1.29
C ALA A 125 3.88 -0.24 1.97
N ILE A 126 4.71 -1.13 2.50
CA ILE A 126 4.28 -2.33 3.21
C ILE A 126 4.47 -2.09 4.69
N GLY A 127 3.39 -2.14 5.45
CA GLY A 127 3.41 -1.85 6.88
C GLY A 127 3.97 -2.99 7.73
N PRO A 128 4.13 -2.73 9.02
CA PRO A 128 4.49 -3.77 9.97
C PRO A 128 3.38 -4.82 10.10
N LEU A 129 3.76 -6.04 10.44
CA LEU A 129 2.83 -7.11 10.74
C LEU A 129 2.11 -6.80 12.06
N ALA A 130 0.79 -6.83 12.05
CA ALA A 130 -0.02 -6.80 13.25
C ALA A 130 -0.49 -8.23 13.59
N THR A 131 -0.31 -8.64 14.84
CA THR A 131 -0.70 -9.98 15.32
C THR A 131 -2.07 -10.00 15.97
N SER A 132 -2.74 -8.86 15.99
CA SER A 132 -4.10 -8.72 16.51
C SER A 132 -4.81 -7.55 15.85
N LEU A 133 -6.12 -7.55 15.92
CA LEU A 133 -6.94 -6.45 15.42
C LEU A 133 -6.66 -5.13 16.14
N SER A 134 -6.35 -5.18 17.43
CA SER A 134 -5.99 -3.99 18.22
C SER A 134 -4.68 -3.36 17.75
N ALA A 135 -3.69 -4.16 17.32
CA ALA A 135 -2.43 -3.69 16.79
C ALA A 135 -2.55 -3.18 15.32
N LEU A 136 -3.60 -3.58 14.61
CA LEU A 136 -3.78 -3.26 13.18
C LEU A 136 -3.84 -1.76 12.93
N ARG A 137 -4.49 -0.98 13.79
CA ARG A 137 -4.56 0.48 13.63
C ARG A 137 -3.19 1.15 13.69
N GLY A 138 -2.35 0.71 14.62
CA GLY A 138 -0.96 1.19 14.71
C GLY A 138 -0.15 0.81 13.47
N ALA A 139 -0.30 -0.43 13.00
CA ALA A 139 0.33 -0.89 11.76
C ALA A 139 -0.17 -0.09 10.53
N TRP A 140 -1.46 0.22 10.48
CA TRP A 140 -2.06 1.04 9.43
C TRP A 140 -1.49 2.46 9.42
N SER A 141 -1.48 3.14 10.59
CA SER A 141 -0.89 4.48 10.72
C SER A 141 0.58 4.51 10.30
N ALA A 142 1.37 3.51 10.70
CA ALA A 142 2.76 3.37 10.27
C ALA A 142 2.87 3.18 8.76
N THR A 143 1.96 2.41 8.14
CA THR A 143 1.93 2.21 6.68
C THR A 143 1.62 3.51 5.93
N GLN A 144 0.67 4.31 6.45
CA GLN A 144 0.37 5.64 5.89
C GLN A 144 1.57 6.57 5.96
N GLN A 145 2.27 6.61 7.09
CA GLN A 145 3.50 7.40 7.24
C GLN A 145 4.59 6.96 6.26
N LEU A 146 4.82 5.65 6.11
CA LEU A 146 5.76 5.10 5.12
C LEU A 146 5.38 5.51 3.69
N SER A 147 4.09 5.45 3.34
CA SER A 147 3.60 5.87 2.03
C SER A 147 3.85 7.35 1.74
N LEU A 148 3.77 8.21 2.76
CA LEU A 148 4.08 9.64 2.62
C LEU A 148 5.59 9.89 2.55
N GLN A 149 6.37 9.19 3.38
CA GLN A 149 7.84 9.32 3.38
C GLN A 149 8.46 8.91 2.04
N SER A 150 7.84 7.94 1.35
CA SER A 150 8.32 7.51 0.02
C SER A 150 8.21 8.59 -1.06
N LEU A 151 7.46 9.66 -0.81
CA LEU A 151 7.36 10.85 -1.68
C LEU A 151 8.51 11.85 -1.44
N ILE A 152 9.17 11.76 -0.29
CA ILE A 152 10.26 12.68 0.08
C ILE A 152 11.58 12.01 -0.27
N PRO A 153 12.39 12.59 -1.16
CA PRO A 153 13.72 12.06 -1.45
C PRO A 153 14.59 12.15 -0.20
N SER A 154 14.90 11.02 0.42
CA SER A 154 15.90 11.00 1.48
C SER A 154 17.28 10.94 0.86
N PRO A 155 18.19 11.91 1.11
CA PRO A 155 19.57 11.82 0.67
C PRO A 155 20.23 10.63 1.40
N GLY A 156 20.30 9.48 0.74
CA GLY A 156 20.99 8.28 1.22
C GLY A 156 20.21 7.32 2.12
N GLY A 157 18.92 7.53 2.36
CA GLY A 157 18.15 6.75 3.31
C GLY A 157 17.34 5.62 2.71
N VAL A 158 17.69 4.39 3.04
CA VAL A 158 16.80 3.23 2.97
C VAL A 158 15.78 3.39 4.09
N SER A 159 14.47 3.47 3.80
CA SER A 159 13.42 3.39 4.83
C SER A 159 13.38 1.95 5.36
N GLU A 160 14.21 1.63 6.34
CA GLU A 160 14.10 0.39 7.10
C GLU A 160 12.98 0.54 8.14
N ALA A 161 11.76 0.14 7.77
CA ALA A 161 10.84 -0.40 8.75
C ALA A 161 10.95 -1.92 8.65
N GLY A 162 11.58 -2.51 9.63
CA GLY A 162 11.75 -3.94 9.90
C GLY A 162 11.51 -4.91 8.73
N SER A 163 12.55 -5.28 8.01
CA SER A 163 12.75 -6.57 7.36
C SER A 163 11.97 -6.94 6.09
N VAL A 164 11.60 -6.01 5.24
CA VAL A 164 11.61 -6.32 3.81
C VAL A 164 12.55 -5.33 3.18
N PRO A 165 13.75 -5.73 2.72
CA PRO A 165 14.49 -4.88 1.83
C PRO A 165 13.55 -4.61 0.66
N LEU A 166 13.06 -3.40 0.54
CA LEU A 166 12.53 -2.89 -0.71
C LEU A 166 13.71 -3.09 -1.66
N THR A 167 13.73 -4.24 -2.33
CA THR A 167 14.62 -4.42 -3.46
C THR A 167 14.33 -3.18 -4.26
N ARG A 168 15.30 -2.31 -4.41
CA ARG A 168 15.24 -1.19 -5.32
C ARG A 168 14.83 -1.81 -6.64
N LEU A 169 13.51 -1.88 -6.90
CA LEU A 169 13.05 -1.89 -8.26
C LEU A 169 13.69 -0.62 -8.78
N SER A 170 14.71 -0.80 -9.59
CA SER A 170 15.51 0.27 -10.15
C SER A 170 14.54 1.37 -10.49
N VAL A 171 14.59 2.39 -9.65
CA VAL A 171 13.71 3.56 -9.77
C VAL A 171 13.81 3.95 -11.22
N LEU A 172 12.71 3.85 -11.95
CA LEU A 172 12.70 4.22 -13.35
C LEU A 172 13.39 5.58 -13.46
N PRO A 173 14.27 5.83 -14.42
CA PRO A 173 15.00 7.10 -14.56
C PRO A 173 14.08 8.32 -14.46
N CYS A 174 12.82 8.20 -14.91
CA CYS A 174 11.79 9.22 -14.79
C CYS A 174 11.38 9.52 -13.33
N TRP A 175 11.40 8.52 -12.43
CA TRP A 175 11.08 8.72 -11.03
C TRP A 175 12.14 9.53 -10.30
N THR A 176 13.42 9.25 -10.55
CA THR A 176 14.54 10.02 -9.98
C THR A 176 14.50 11.48 -10.43
N ALA A 177 14.20 11.71 -11.71
CA ALA A 177 14.05 13.07 -12.25
C ALA A 177 12.86 13.80 -11.62
N PHE A 178 11.70 13.14 -11.48
CA PHE A 178 10.52 13.70 -10.81
C PHE A 178 10.78 14.05 -9.35
N GLN A 179 11.45 13.17 -8.60
CA GLN A 179 11.85 13.43 -7.23
C GLN A 179 12.80 14.64 -7.14
N GLN A 180 13.76 14.76 -8.05
CA GLN A 180 14.68 15.90 -8.09
C GLN A 180 13.97 17.22 -8.37
N GLU A 181 13.01 17.23 -9.29
CA GLU A 181 12.21 18.42 -9.59
C GLU A 181 11.30 18.83 -8.41
N LEU A 182 10.69 17.84 -7.74
CA LEU A 182 9.85 18.09 -6.57
C LEU A 182 10.68 18.66 -5.42
N TYR A 183 11.88 18.14 -5.21
CA TYR A 183 12.84 18.65 -4.24
C TYR A 183 13.30 20.06 -4.57
N ALA A 184 13.63 20.33 -5.84
CA ALA A 184 14.01 21.66 -6.30
C ALA A 184 12.89 22.68 -6.12
N ALA A 185 11.64 22.30 -6.43
CA ALA A 185 10.47 23.13 -6.22
C ALA A 185 10.20 23.42 -4.72
N ALA A 186 10.31 22.41 -3.88
CA ALA A 186 10.15 22.56 -2.43
C ALA A 186 11.24 23.46 -1.83
N SER A 187 12.49 23.29 -2.25
CA SER A 187 13.62 24.11 -1.80
C SER A 187 13.52 25.56 -2.29
N ALA A 188 12.95 25.80 -3.47
CA ALA A 188 12.70 27.14 -3.99
C ALA A 188 11.59 27.86 -3.19
N LEU A 189 10.59 27.14 -2.70
CA LEU A 189 9.53 27.67 -1.83
C LEU A 189 10.06 28.06 -0.45
N ASP A 190 11.01 27.30 0.11
CA ASP A 190 11.64 27.60 1.40
C ASP A 190 12.66 28.77 1.31
N ALA A 191 13.33 28.93 0.17
CA ALA A 191 14.25 30.05 -0.04
C ALA A 191 13.58 31.40 -0.32
N GLY A 192 12.27 31.40 -0.57
CA GLY A 192 11.46 32.60 -0.80
C GLY A 192 10.76 33.13 0.45
N ARG A 193 11.02 32.55 1.64
CA ARG A 193 10.59 33.04 2.96
C ARG A 193 11.77 33.64 3.72
#